data_e4aca81168d88a2aafd3b8823587685a
#
_entry.id   e4aca81168d88a2aafd3b8823587685a
#
_cell.length_a   1.000
_cell.length_b   1.000
_cell.length_c   1.000
_cell.angle_alpha   90.00
_cell.angle_beta   90.00
_cell.angle_gamma   90.00
#
_symmetry.space_group_name_H-M   'P 1'
#
loop_
_entity.id
_entity.type
_entity.pdbx_description
1 polymer ?
#
loop_
_entity_poly.entity_id
_entity_poly.type
_entity_poly.pdbx_seq_one_letter_code
_entity_poly.pdbx_strand_id
1 'polypeptide(L)'
;MKPFRKNVALAVDGGGIKGVVPSRAIAILEDHLQKPSYEIFKLLAGTSTGSIITAGIATGLFGEEIHNLYCEMGAVIFKKTWRSTFWPLTRYRYPLEPLEEALESRMAGKVMGDFWFTGQPIDLVIPVFDLVDNQTLFIKPFNLSRGYDQWPVVKAVLASSSVPSFFPPVEGRYVDGGVGSYHNPCYVAAYEAQFVLGWDPAETTLISLGTGREPHTLRPEQIRKFWPWHWIAPVLGAFQESSDDQQVHLVETFFPELDFRRFQVDLDGSYPMDDPDRIPALTVFGDQLGEMILADQVDSAQSIQAKKAPYTI
;
A
#
# COMPACT_ATOMS: atom_id res chain seq x y z
N MET A 1 -11.78 -20.45 3.06
CA MET A 1 -10.94 -19.49 3.81
C MET A 1 -10.80 -19.93 5.26
N LYS A 2 -9.57 -19.93 5.80
CA LYS A 2 -9.32 -20.17 7.22
C LYS A 2 -9.89 -19.01 8.06
N PRO A 3 -10.61 -19.28 9.16
CA PRO A 3 -11.17 -18.23 10.02
C PRO A 3 -10.10 -17.27 10.50
N PHE A 4 -10.48 -16.01 10.68
CA PHE A 4 -9.64 -15.03 11.35
C PHE A 4 -9.60 -15.28 12.85
N ARG A 5 -8.47 -14.94 13.45
CA ARG A 5 -8.33 -14.90 14.91
C ARG A 5 -9.12 -13.71 15.48
N LYS A 6 -9.09 -13.53 16.79
CA LYS A 6 -9.82 -12.49 17.53
C LYS A 6 -9.49 -11.06 17.05
N ASN A 7 -8.21 -10.78 16.83
CA ASN A 7 -7.72 -9.50 16.35
C ASN A 7 -7.34 -9.62 14.87
N VAL A 8 -7.76 -8.68 14.05
CA VAL A 8 -7.48 -8.73 12.62
C VAL A 8 -6.88 -7.41 12.15
N ALA A 9 -5.71 -7.51 11.55
CA ALA A 9 -5.00 -6.40 10.94
C ALA A 9 -4.91 -6.58 9.43
N LEU A 10 -4.87 -5.46 8.69
CA LEU A 10 -4.69 -5.41 7.25
C LEU A 10 -3.51 -4.49 6.91
N ALA A 11 -2.58 -4.97 6.08
CA ALA A 11 -1.54 -4.18 5.46
C ALA A 11 -1.71 -4.18 3.94
N VAL A 12 -1.63 -3.02 3.30
CA VAL A 12 -1.81 -2.88 1.84
C VAL A 12 -0.63 -2.12 1.23
N ASP A 13 -0.01 -2.73 0.23
CA ASP A 13 1.16 -2.20 -0.46
C ASP A 13 0.86 -0.93 -1.27
N GLY A 14 1.93 -0.19 -1.58
CA GLY A 14 1.94 0.84 -2.62
C GLY A 14 1.81 0.27 -4.03
N GLY A 15 1.67 1.14 -5.05
CA GLY A 15 1.65 0.68 -6.44
C GLY A 15 0.88 1.56 -7.43
N GLY A 16 0.46 2.76 -7.07
CA GLY A 16 -0.28 3.68 -7.96
C GLY A 16 -1.61 3.08 -8.42
N ILE A 17 -1.88 3.08 -9.72
CA ILE A 17 -3.13 2.55 -10.29
C ILE A 17 -3.33 1.04 -10.01
N LYS A 18 -2.26 0.30 -9.70
CA LYS A 18 -2.34 -1.12 -9.32
C LYS A 18 -3.11 -1.37 -8.01
N GLY A 19 -3.45 -0.32 -7.26
CA GLY A 19 -4.39 -0.38 -6.12
C GLY A 19 -5.78 -0.94 -6.49
N VAL A 20 -6.13 -0.96 -7.77
CA VAL A 20 -7.30 -1.68 -8.30
C VAL A 20 -7.30 -3.15 -7.87
N VAL A 21 -6.14 -3.80 -7.83
CA VAL A 21 -6.01 -5.23 -7.48
C VAL A 21 -6.45 -5.51 -6.03
N PRO A 22 -5.83 -4.92 -5.00
CA PRO A 22 -6.27 -5.16 -3.61
C PRO A 22 -7.65 -4.57 -3.31
N SER A 23 -8.09 -3.45 -3.92
CA SER A 23 -9.43 -2.92 -3.69
C SER A 23 -10.52 -3.87 -4.18
N ARG A 24 -10.33 -4.49 -5.36
CA ARG A 24 -11.25 -5.51 -5.88
C ARG A 24 -11.26 -6.77 -5.02
N ALA A 25 -10.10 -7.23 -4.57
CA ALA A 25 -9.99 -8.38 -3.68
C ALA A 25 -10.70 -8.15 -2.32
N ILE A 26 -10.62 -6.92 -1.78
CA ILE A 26 -11.33 -6.54 -0.57
C ILE A 26 -12.84 -6.56 -0.79
N ALA A 27 -13.36 -6.06 -1.91
CA ALA A 27 -14.77 -6.14 -2.25
C ALA A 27 -15.29 -7.59 -2.28
N ILE A 28 -14.52 -8.51 -2.86
CA ILE A 28 -14.83 -9.95 -2.88
C ILE A 28 -14.82 -10.53 -1.47
N LEU A 29 -13.86 -10.15 -0.63
CA LEU A 29 -13.80 -10.59 0.77
C LEU A 29 -15.01 -10.12 1.57
N GLU A 30 -15.42 -8.85 1.42
CA GLU A 30 -16.61 -8.29 2.06
C GLU A 30 -17.89 -9.02 1.64
N ASP A 31 -18.04 -9.27 0.34
CA ASP A 31 -19.18 -10.03 -0.17
C ASP A 31 -19.23 -11.45 0.39
N HIS A 32 -18.08 -12.14 0.45
CA HIS A 32 -18.02 -13.49 1.03
C HIS A 32 -18.35 -13.51 2.54
N LEU A 33 -17.84 -12.55 3.30
CA LEU A 33 -18.04 -12.48 4.75
C LEU A 33 -19.37 -11.81 5.14
N GLN A 34 -20.06 -11.16 4.19
CA GLN A 34 -21.26 -10.35 4.42
C GLN A 34 -21.03 -9.30 5.53
N LYS A 35 -19.85 -8.71 5.54
CA LYS A 35 -19.41 -7.69 6.50
C LYS A 35 -18.48 -6.68 5.85
N PRO A 36 -18.65 -5.39 6.16
CA PRO A 36 -17.73 -4.37 5.68
C PRO A 36 -16.34 -4.49 6.36
N SER A 37 -15.30 -4.10 5.65
CA SER A 37 -13.91 -4.20 6.12
C SER A 37 -13.64 -3.43 7.41
N TYR A 38 -14.30 -2.30 7.65
CA TYR A 38 -14.16 -1.53 8.90
C TYR A 38 -14.72 -2.25 10.14
N GLU A 39 -15.58 -3.26 9.97
CA GLU A 39 -16.01 -4.15 11.06
C GLU A 39 -15.04 -5.31 11.29
N ILE A 40 -14.32 -5.73 10.25
CA ILE A 40 -13.39 -6.85 10.27
C ILE A 40 -12.03 -6.42 10.82
N PHE A 41 -11.45 -5.39 10.23
CA PHE A 41 -10.09 -4.94 10.52
C PHE A 41 -10.09 -3.83 11.58
N LYS A 42 -9.30 -4.01 12.64
CA LYS A 42 -9.15 -3.03 13.72
C LYS A 42 -7.80 -2.30 13.69
N LEU A 43 -6.88 -2.81 12.89
CA LEU A 43 -5.61 -2.17 12.55
C LEU A 43 -5.46 -2.20 11.03
N LEU A 44 -5.18 -1.04 10.47
CA LEU A 44 -5.00 -0.80 9.04
C LEU A 44 -3.63 -0.13 8.81
N ALA A 45 -2.82 -0.67 7.94
CA ALA A 45 -1.57 -0.04 7.52
C ALA A 45 -1.52 0.03 5.99
N GLY A 46 -1.27 1.21 5.44
CA GLY A 46 -1.27 1.38 3.98
C GLY A 46 -0.27 2.42 3.52
N THR A 47 0.44 2.13 2.44
CA THR A 47 1.41 3.05 1.83
C THR A 47 0.94 3.44 0.44
N SER A 48 1.08 4.73 0.08
CA SER A 48 0.73 5.19 -1.27
C SER A 48 -0.73 4.84 -1.60
N THR A 49 -0.97 4.14 -2.68
CA THR A 49 -2.30 3.62 -3.03
C THR A 49 -2.91 2.76 -1.92
N GLY A 50 -2.08 2.01 -1.17
CA GLY A 50 -2.54 1.28 0.02
C GLY A 50 -3.09 2.20 1.11
N SER A 51 -2.57 3.42 1.25
CA SER A 51 -3.11 4.41 2.19
C SER A 51 -4.49 4.92 1.76
N ILE A 52 -4.75 5.05 0.46
CA ILE A 52 -6.08 5.39 -0.08
C ILE A 52 -7.09 4.32 0.32
N ILE A 53 -6.72 3.04 0.16
CA ILE A 53 -7.60 1.90 0.48
C ILE A 53 -7.86 1.83 1.99
N THR A 54 -6.81 1.86 2.79
CA THR A 54 -6.92 1.70 4.24
C THR A 54 -7.61 2.90 4.91
N ALA A 55 -7.36 4.12 4.45
CA ALA A 55 -8.10 5.31 4.90
C ALA A 55 -9.56 5.27 4.43
N GLY A 56 -9.84 4.79 3.22
CA GLY A 56 -11.20 4.55 2.74
C GLY A 56 -11.96 3.61 3.66
N ILE A 57 -11.39 2.46 4.00
CA ILE A 57 -11.97 1.51 4.96
C ILE A 57 -12.20 2.19 6.31
N ALA A 58 -11.18 2.89 6.86
CA ALA A 58 -11.30 3.56 8.15
C ALA A 58 -12.39 4.65 8.18
N THR A 59 -12.65 5.29 7.04
CA THR A 59 -13.73 6.28 6.90
C THR A 59 -15.11 5.68 6.68
N GLY A 60 -15.20 4.36 6.51
CA GLY A 60 -16.45 3.62 6.38
C GLY A 60 -16.86 3.30 4.95
N LEU A 61 -15.94 3.42 3.97
CA LEU A 61 -16.20 2.99 2.60
C LEU A 61 -16.14 1.47 2.48
N PHE A 62 -17.01 0.93 1.63
CA PHE A 62 -16.97 -0.47 1.22
C PHE A 62 -15.88 -0.70 0.18
N GLY A 63 -15.37 -1.94 0.10
CA GLY A 63 -14.37 -2.33 -0.90
C GLY A 63 -14.78 -2.01 -2.34
N GLU A 64 -16.06 -2.19 -2.68
CA GLU A 64 -16.60 -1.85 -3.99
C GLU A 64 -16.58 -0.33 -4.26
N GLU A 65 -16.87 0.50 -3.26
CA GLU A 65 -16.79 1.97 -3.40
C GLU A 65 -15.34 2.43 -3.62
N ILE A 66 -14.38 1.78 -2.92
CA ILE A 66 -12.96 2.05 -3.11
C ILE A 66 -12.51 1.60 -4.50
N HIS A 67 -12.93 0.42 -4.96
CA HIS A 67 -12.64 -0.06 -6.30
C HIS A 67 -13.18 0.88 -7.38
N ASN A 68 -14.43 1.34 -7.23
CA ASN A 68 -15.05 2.29 -8.14
C ASN A 68 -14.33 3.63 -8.17
N LEU A 69 -13.76 4.10 -7.04
CA LEU A 69 -12.93 5.30 -7.00
C LEU A 69 -11.75 5.19 -8.00
N TYR A 70 -11.06 4.05 -8.05
CA TYR A 70 -9.99 3.83 -9.03
C TYR A 70 -10.51 3.83 -10.46
N CYS A 71 -11.64 3.18 -10.72
CA CYS A 71 -12.24 3.11 -12.06
C CYS A 71 -12.67 4.49 -12.59
N GLU A 72 -13.26 5.30 -11.72
CA GLU A 72 -13.78 6.62 -12.08
C GLU A 72 -12.69 7.69 -12.17
N MET A 73 -11.77 7.69 -11.20
CA MET A 73 -10.83 8.79 -11.02
C MET A 73 -9.44 8.53 -11.63
N GLY A 74 -9.10 7.27 -11.95
CA GLY A 74 -7.78 6.94 -12.48
C GLY A 74 -7.43 7.74 -13.74
N ALA A 75 -8.34 7.84 -14.71
CA ALA A 75 -8.14 8.63 -15.93
C ALA A 75 -8.09 10.15 -15.68
N VAL A 76 -8.70 10.64 -14.61
CA VAL A 76 -8.70 12.06 -14.23
C VAL A 76 -7.37 12.41 -13.54
N ILE A 77 -6.95 11.59 -12.57
CA ILE A 77 -5.72 11.79 -11.80
C ILE A 77 -4.48 11.68 -12.71
N PHE A 78 -4.42 10.63 -13.54
CA PHE A 78 -3.29 10.38 -14.45
C PHE A 78 -3.52 10.93 -15.86
N LYS A 79 -4.30 11.99 -15.98
CA LYS A 79 -4.53 12.65 -17.27
C LYS A 79 -3.23 13.16 -17.86
N LYS A 80 -2.89 12.66 -19.06
CA LYS A 80 -1.73 13.13 -19.81
C LYS A 80 -1.91 14.59 -20.22
N THR A 81 -1.01 15.44 -19.75
CA THR A 81 -0.97 16.87 -20.03
C THR A 81 0.38 17.23 -20.65
N TRP A 82 0.57 18.50 -21.00
CA TRP A 82 1.87 18.98 -21.44
C TRP A 82 2.99 18.68 -20.42
N ARG A 83 2.69 18.66 -19.11
CA ARG A 83 3.66 18.33 -18.04
C ARG A 83 4.19 16.90 -18.19
N SER A 84 3.32 15.92 -18.36
CA SER A 84 3.71 14.52 -18.52
C SER A 84 4.42 14.30 -19.86
N THR A 85 4.03 15.04 -20.93
CA THR A 85 4.64 14.95 -22.25
C THR A 85 6.07 15.51 -22.29
N PHE A 86 6.32 16.61 -21.59
CA PHE A 86 7.64 17.25 -21.54
C PHE A 86 8.48 16.86 -20.31
N TRP A 87 8.05 15.86 -19.56
CA TRP A 87 8.88 15.33 -18.49
C TRP A 87 10.16 14.67 -19.07
N PRO A 88 11.37 14.91 -18.54
CA PRO A 88 11.71 15.51 -17.24
C PRO A 88 11.98 17.02 -17.24
N LEU A 89 11.61 17.76 -18.24
CA LEU A 89 11.79 19.23 -18.28
C LEU A 89 10.81 19.95 -17.34
N THR A 90 9.76 19.25 -16.87
CA THR A 90 8.84 19.70 -15.82
C THR A 90 9.27 19.13 -14.47
N ARG A 91 8.86 19.76 -13.36
CA ARG A 91 9.23 19.33 -12.01
C ARG A 91 8.53 18.03 -11.60
N TYR A 92 7.31 17.78 -12.08
CA TYR A 92 6.49 16.60 -11.82
C TYR A 92 5.55 16.35 -13.02
N ARG A 93 5.01 15.12 -13.12
CA ARG A 93 4.14 14.71 -14.23
C ARG A 93 2.70 15.15 -14.04
N TYR A 94 2.17 15.01 -12.82
CA TYR A 94 0.76 15.20 -12.49
C TYR A 94 0.60 16.22 -11.36
N PRO A 95 -0.42 17.09 -11.41
CA PRO A 95 -0.80 17.94 -10.30
C PRO A 95 -1.45 17.11 -9.19
N LEU A 96 -1.42 17.57 -7.93
CA LEU A 96 -2.05 16.87 -6.80
C LEU A 96 -3.55 17.13 -6.73
N GLU A 97 -4.02 18.23 -7.26
CA GLU A 97 -5.39 18.71 -7.10
C GLU A 97 -6.46 17.68 -7.50
N PRO A 98 -6.34 16.94 -8.65
CA PRO A 98 -7.34 15.92 -8.99
C PRO A 98 -7.41 14.77 -7.99
N LEU A 99 -6.26 14.36 -7.42
CA LEU A 99 -6.22 13.34 -6.38
C LEU A 99 -6.80 13.89 -5.08
N GLU A 100 -6.47 15.13 -4.69
CA GLU A 100 -7.01 15.80 -3.52
C GLU A 100 -8.53 15.92 -3.60
N GLU A 101 -9.08 16.40 -4.72
CA GLU A 101 -10.53 16.50 -4.94
C GLU A 101 -11.23 15.13 -4.85
N ALA A 102 -10.61 14.09 -5.41
CA ALA A 102 -11.14 12.74 -5.33
C ALA A 102 -11.22 12.21 -3.88
N LEU A 103 -10.18 12.46 -3.09
CA LEU A 103 -10.13 12.06 -1.69
C LEU A 103 -11.07 12.92 -0.82
N GLU A 104 -11.08 14.23 -1.02
CA GLU A 104 -12.00 15.15 -0.32
C GLU A 104 -13.46 14.77 -0.54
N SER A 105 -13.83 14.34 -1.73
CA SER A 105 -15.21 13.92 -2.02
C SER A 105 -15.67 12.71 -1.19
N ARG A 106 -14.75 11.94 -0.62
CA ARG A 106 -15.03 10.67 0.10
C ARG A 106 -14.65 10.72 1.59
N MET A 107 -13.63 11.51 1.95
CA MET A 107 -13.00 11.49 3.28
C MET A 107 -12.97 12.87 3.95
N ALA A 108 -13.61 13.90 3.36
CA ALA A 108 -13.55 15.27 3.84
C ALA A 108 -14.00 15.43 5.29
N GLY A 109 -13.36 16.41 5.96
CA GLY A 109 -13.73 16.81 7.32
C GLY A 109 -13.29 15.87 8.43
N LYS A 110 -12.57 14.76 8.12
CA LYS A 110 -12.02 13.86 9.12
C LYS A 110 -10.54 14.17 9.39
N VAL A 111 -10.17 14.12 10.67
CA VAL A 111 -8.77 14.11 11.10
C VAL A 111 -8.36 12.72 11.57
N MET A 112 -7.07 12.45 11.61
CA MET A 112 -6.55 11.13 12.01
C MET A 112 -7.06 10.69 13.38
N GLY A 113 -7.15 11.60 14.36
CA GLY A 113 -7.64 11.33 15.70
C GLY A 113 -9.09 10.84 15.77
N ASP A 114 -9.92 11.16 14.77
CA ASP A 114 -11.33 10.74 14.75
C ASP A 114 -11.49 9.22 14.76
N PHE A 115 -10.52 8.47 14.20
CA PHE A 115 -10.57 7.02 14.17
C PHE A 115 -10.34 6.36 15.52
N TRP A 116 -9.67 7.06 16.45
CA TRP A 116 -9.36 6.54 17.78
C TRP A 116 -10.45 6.84 18.81
N PHE A 117 -11.08 7.99 18.68
CA PHE A 117 -12.08 8.48 19.66
C PHE A 117 -13.52 8.09 19.32
N THR A 118 -13.72 7.08 18.50
CA THR A 118 -15.04 6.53 18.14
C THR A 118 -15.43 5.36 19.04
N GLY A 119 -16.69 4.96 18.99
CA GLY A 119 -17.17 3.78 19.73
C GLY A 119 -16.58 2.44 19.27
N GLN A 120 -15.96 2.41 18.10
CA GLN A 120 -15.20 1.28 17.54
C GLN A 120 -13.88 1.81 16.98
N PRO A 121 -12.84 1.93 17.82
CA PRO A 121 -11.58 2.49 17.39
C PRO A 121 -10.91 1.61 16.33
N ILE A 122 -10.41 2.27 15.30
CA ILE A 122 -9.55 1.68 14.25
C ILE A 122 -8.19 2.35 14.37
N ASP A 123 -7.14 1.57 14.47
CA ASP A 123 -5.79 2.10 14.31
C ASP A 123 -5.43 2.16 12.82
N LEU A 124 -5.01 3.33 12.36
CA LEU A 124 -4.64 3.58 10.97
C LEU A 124 -3.20 4.10 10.91
N VAL A 125 -2.31 3.33 10.31
CA VAL A 125 -0.90 3.67 10.15
C VAL A 125 -0.59 4.00 8.70
N ILE A 126 -0.18 5.24 8.44
CA ILE A 126 0.18 5.71 7.11
C ILE A 126 1.67 6.11 7.11
N PRO A 127 2.56 5.32 6.48
CA PRO A 127 3.95 5.70 6.28
C PRO A 127 4.08 6.89 5.32
N VAL A 128 4.90 7.86 5.70
CA VAL A 128 5.25 9.07 4.92
C VAL A 128 6.74 9.29 5.06
N PHE A 129 7.44 9.73 4.01
CA PHE A 129 8.84 10.10 4.13
C PHE A 129 9.01 11.62 4.13
N ASP A 130 9.72 12.13 5.13
CA ASP A 130 10.06 13.54 5.25
C ASP A 130 11.45 13.78 4.67
N LEU A 131 11.51 14.44 3.51
CA LEU A 131 12.76 14.75 2.82
C LEU A 131 13.60 15.81 3.54
N VAL A 132 12.99 16.66 4.36
CA VAL A 132 13.71 17.73 5.08
C VAL A 132 14.47 17.15 6.27
N ASP A 133 13.79 16.35 7.07
CA ASP A 133 14.38 15.70 8.25
C ASP A 133 14.97 14.33 7.92
N ASN A 134 14.86 13.88 6.67
CA ASN A 134 15.38 12.61 6.14
C ASN A 134 14.98 11.40 7.01
N GLN A 135 13.68 11.29 7.31
CA GLN A 135 13.15 10.23 8.19
C GLN A 135 11.78 9.74 7.74
N THR A 136 11.48 8.47 8.00
CA THR A 136 10.13 7.94 7.86
C THR A 136 9.28 8.38 9.04
N LEU A 137 8.08 8.85 8.74
CA LEU A 137 7.03 9.19 9.70
C LEU A 137 5.91 8.16 9.59
N PHE A 138 5.39 7.74 10.73
CA PHE A 138 4.16 6.95 10.80
C PHE A 138 3.03 7.85 11.31
N ILE A 139 2.17 8.28 10.39
CA ILE A 139 1.02 9.13 10.72
C ILE A 139 -0.05 8.21 11.31
N LYS A 140 -0.45 8.49 12.57
CA LYS A 140 -1.33 7.63 13.36
C LYS A 140 -2.36 8.42 14.17
N PRO A 141 -3.54 7.82 14.48
CA PRO A 141 -4.63 8.52 15.17
C PRO A 141 -4.29 9.02 16.56
N PHE A 142 -3.42 8.35 17.29
CA PHE A 142 -3.11 8.65 18.70
C PHE A 142 -1.70 9.18 18.96
N ASN A 143 -0.97 9.59 17.93
CA ASN A 143 0.35 10.18 18.12
C ASN A 143 0.26 11.67 18.50
N LEU A 144 -0.24 11.93 19.72
CA LEU A 144 -0.49 13.27 20.24
C LEU A 144 0.81 14.12 20.39
N SER A 145 1.93 13.47 20.70
CA SER A 145 3.21 14.16 20.92
C SER A 145 3.75 14.87 19.68
N ARG A 146 3.37 14.39 18.48
CA ARG A 146 3.75 14.99 17.19
C ARG A 146 2.60 15.73 16.51
N GLY A 147 1.39 15.73 17.10
CA GLY A 147 0.20 16.39 16.56
C GLY A 147 -0.34 15.73 15.28
N TYR A 148 0.01 14.46 15.01
CA TYR A 148 -0.47 13.76 13.81
C TYR A 148 -1.96 13.42 13.89
N ASP A 149 -2.51 13.32 15.09
CA ASP A 149 -3.93 13.18 15.35
C ASP A 149 -4.77 14.32 14.76
N GLN A 150 -4.17 15.50 14.63
CA GLN A 150 -4.82 16.70 14.05
C GLN A 150 -4.66 16.79 12.51
N TRP A 151 -3.89 15.90 11.91
CA TRP A 151 -3.75 15.94 10.45
C TRP A 151 -5.06 15.52 9.78
N PRO A 152 -5.53 16.31 8.77
CA PRO A 152 -6.57 15.83 7.88
C PRO A 152 -6.18 14.48 7.28
N VAL A 153 -7.12 13.55 7.25
CA VAL A 153 -6.89 12.22 6.65
C VAL A 153 -6.42 12.35 5.20
N VAL A 154 -7.06 13.24 4.44
CA VAL A 154 -6.69 13.54 3.06
C VAL A 154 -5.22 13.98 2.96
N LYS A 155 -4.75 14.86 3.84
CA LYS A 155 -3.34 15.28 3.88
C LYS A 155 -2.38 14.10 4.12
N ALA A 156 -2.71 13.20 5.06
CA ALA A 156 -1.88 12.04 5.35
C ALA A 156 -1.78 11.09 4.14
N VAL A 157 -2.92 10.85 3.48
CA VAL A 157 -3.00 10.01 2.27
C VAL A 157 -2.26 10.67 1.09
N LEU A 158 -2.45 11.97 0.86
CA LEU A 158 -1.72 12.71 -0.19
C LEU A 158 -0.21 12.66 0.03
N ALA A 159 0.25 12.87 1.26
CA ALA A 159 1.67 12.80 1.60
C ALA A 159 2.24 11.41 1.30
N SER A 160 1.54 10.34 1.72
CA SER A 160 1.93 8.96 1.44
C SER A 160 1.87 8.58 -0.04
N SER A 161 1.06 9.28 -0.84
CA SER A 161 0.86 9.00 -2.27
C SER A 161 1.67 9.94 -3.19
N SER A 162 2.43 10.86 -2.63
CA SER A 162 3.24 11.82 -3.40
C SER A 162 4.55 11.18 -3.89
N VAL A 163 4.43 10.27 -4.86
CA VAL A 163 5.57 9.59 -5.48
C VAL A 163 6.47 10.62 -6.16
N PRO A 164 7.77 10.69 -5.82
CA PRO A 164 8.72 11.61 -6.45
C PRO A 164 8.70 11.51 -7.97
N SER A 165 8.76 12.63 -8.64
CA SER A 165 8.64 12.80 -10.10
C SER A 165 7.23 12.65 -10.69
N PHE A 166 6.31 11.96 -10.03
CA PHE A 166 4.92 11.87 -10.45
C PHE A 166 4.11 13.05 -9.90
N PHE A 167 4.20 13.28 -8.61
CA PHE A 167 3.50 14.36 -7.91
C PHE A 167 4.47 15.31 -7.19
N PRO A 168 4.06 16.56 -6.93
CA PRO A 168 4.83 17.45 -6.06
C PRO A 168 4.79 16.94 -4.61
N PRO A 169 5.85 17.19 -3.81
CA PRO A 169 5.83 16.88 -2.39
C PRO A 169 4.79 17.73 -1.64
N VAL A 170 4.04 17.11 -0.74
CA VAL A 170 3.09 17.82 0.13
C VAL A 170 3.86 18.76 1.06
N GLU A 171 3.41 20.01 1.15
CA GLU A 171 4.08 21.09 1.90
C GLU A 171 5.57 21.26 1.52
N GLY A 172 5.97 20.82 0.34
CA GLY A 172 7.34 20.91 -0.14
C GLY A 172 8.33 19.98 0.58
N ARG A 173 7.86 19.04 1.41
CA ARG A 173 8.71 18.15 2.22
C ARG A 173 8.26 16.70 2.26
N TYR A 174 6.97 16.40 2.32
CA TYR A 174 6.45 15.06 2.50
C TYR A 174 6.26 14.34 1.17
N VAL A 175 6.78 13.13 1.09
CA VAL A 175 6.69 12.25 -0.09
C VAL A 175 6.25 10.84 0.30
N ASP A 176 6.01 10.01 -0.69
CA ASP A 176 5.56 8.63 -0.58
C ASP A 176 6.37 7.82 0.44
N GLY A 177 5.68 7.07 1.29
CA GLY A 177 6.26 6.23 2.33
C GLY A 177 7.16 5.11 1.78
N GLY A 178 6.96 4.71 0.52
CA GLY A 178 7.82 3.75 -0.17
C GLY A 178 9.26 4.24 -0.36
N VAL A 179 9.51 5.55 -0.34
CA VAL A 179 10.86 6.13 -0.33
C VAL A 179 11.63 5.70 0.92
N GLY A 180 10.94 5.55 2.05
CA GLY A 180 11.51 5.12 3.33
C GLY A 180 11.56 3.60 3.53
N SER A 181 11.45 2.79 2.47
CA SER A 181 11.43 1.32 2.52
C SER A 181 10.19 0.70 3.17
N TYR A 182 9.08 1.43 3.20
CA TYR A 182 7.79 0.96 3.71
C TYR A 182 6.73 0.90 2.60
N HIS A 183 7.15 0.49 1.39
CA HIS A 183 6.22 0.24 0.29
C HIS A 183 5.22 -0.86 0.66
N ASN A 184 5.69 -1.94 1.30
CA ASN A 184 4.88 -2.92 2.00
C ASN A 184 4.90 -2.62 3.52
N PRO A 185 3.79 -2.19 4.15
CA PRO A 185 3.77 -1.82 5.56
C PRO A 185 3.49 -2.99 6.51
N CYS A 186 3.63 -4.27 6.09
CA CYS A 186 3.24 -5.41 6.92
C CYS A 186 4.06 -5.52 8.23
N TYR A 187 5.36 -5.18 8.20
CA TYR A 187 6.15 -5.21 9.42
C TYR A 187 5.72 -4.14 10.43
N VAL A 188 5.43 -2.93 9.97
CA VAL A 188 4.94 -1.89 10.88
C VAL A 188 3.57 -2.25 11.43
N ALA A 189 2.71 -2.91 10.65
CA ALA A 189 1.43 -3.42 11.14
C ALA A 189 1.60 -4.49 12.23
N ALA A 190 2.53 -5.44 12.04
CA ALA A 190 2.85 -6.45 13.05
C ALA A 190 3.42 -5.83 14.33
N TYR A 191 4.33 -4.86 14.18
CA TYR A 191 4.89 -4.11 15.30
C TYR A 191 3.81 -3.35 16.08
N GLU A 192 2.93 -2.64 15.36
CA GLU A 192 1.85 -1.86 15.93
C GLU A 192 0.89 -2.76 16.71
N ALA A 193 0.48 -3.88 16.12
CA ALA A 193 -0.41 -4.85 16.76
C ALA A 193 0.16 -5.34 18.09
N GLN A 194 1.40 -5.78 18.12
CA GLN A 194 1.99 -6.41 19.31
C GLN A 194 2.47 -5.40 20.32
N PHE A 195 3.23 -4.38 19.93
CA PHE A 195 3.95 -3.52 20.87
C PHE A 195 3.24 -2.21 21.21
N VAL A 196 2.29 -1.77 20.38
CA VAL A 196 1.55 -0.54 20.63
C VAL A 196 0.13 -0.85 21.13
N LEU A 197 -0.60 -1.72 20.41
CA LEU A 197 -1.94 -2.13 20.80
C LEU A 197 -1.95 -3.25 21.86
N GLY A 198 -0.81 -3.91 22.08
CA GLY A 198 -0.67 -4.98 23.06
C GLY A 198 -1.46 -6.23 22.69
N TRP A 199 -1.70 -6.48 21.41
CA TRP A 199 -2.40 -7.67 20.95
C TRP A 199 -1.51 -8.91 21.13
N ASP A 200 -2.10 -10.02 21.59
CA ASP A 200 -1.43 -11.30 21.62
C ASP A 200 -1.21 -11.81 20.18
N PRO A 201 0.02 -12.06 19.74
CA PRO A 201 0.30 -12.59 18.41
C PRO A 201 -0.45 -13.91 18.14
N ALA A 202 -0.59 -14.77 19.15
CA ALA A 202 -1.31 -16.04 19.02
C ALA A 202 -2.82 -15.86 18.79
N GLU A 203 -3.39 -14.70 19.14
CA GLU A 203 -4.78 -14.32 18.90
C GLU A 203 -4.95 -13.36 17.72
N THR A 204 -3.90 -13.08 16.94
CA THR A 204 -3.91 -12.04 15.90
C THR A 204 -3.70 -12.64 14.51
N THR A 205 -4.51 -12.21 13.54
CA THR A 205 -4.30 -12.44 12.10
C THR A 205 -3.88 -11.13 11.45
N LEU A 206 -2.78 -11.17 10.67
CA LEU A 206 -2.34 -10.08 9.82
C LEU A 206 -2.45 -10.51 8.36
N ILE A 207 -3.30 -9.83 7.63
CA ILE A 207 -3.41 -9.97 6.17
C ILE A 207 -2.57 -8.90 5.51
N SER A 208 -1.71 -9.29 4.57
CA SER A 208 -0.93 -8.37 3.76
C SER A 208 -1.27 -8.57 2.28
N LEU A 209 -1.73 -7.50 1.63
CA LEU A 209 -2.16 -7.50 0.24
C LEU A 209 -1.18 -6.73 -0.64
N GLY A 210 -0.68 -7.41 -1.66
CA GLY A 210 0.15 -6.79 -2.69
C GLY A 210 -0.67 -6.18 -3.83
N THR A 211 0.00 -5.36 -4.62
CA THR A 211 -0.57 -4.71 -5.81
C THR A 211 -0.21 -5.43 -7.13
N GLY A 212 0.41 -6.60 -7.04
CA GLY A 212 0.84 -7.42 -8.19
C GLY A 212 2.35 -7.38 -8.40
N ARG A 213 2.93 -8.56 -8.64
CA ARG A 213 4.36 -8.74 -8.92
C ARG A 213 4.57 -8.77 -10.43
N GLU A 214 5.42 -7.88 -10.93
CA GLU A 214 5.77 -7.85 -12.35
C GLU A 214 6.86 -8.87 -12.69
N PRO A 215 6.84 -9.49 -13.89
CA PRO A 215 7.87 -10.43 -14.27
C PRO A 215 9.22 -9.74 -14.50
N HIS A 216 10.31 -10.36 -14.06
CA HIS A 216 11.66 -9.88 -14.33
C HIS A 216 12.04 -10.13 -15.78
N THR A 217 12.19 -9.06 -16.55
CA THR A 217 12.46 -9.12 -18.00
C THR A 217 13.86 -8.68 -18.41
N LEU A 218 14.65 -8.16 -17.48
CA LEU A 218 15.99 -7.67 -17.78
C LEU A 218 16.98 -8.82 -18.06
N ARG A 219 17.69 -8.72 -19.20
CA ARG A 219 18.73 -9.67 -19.60
C ARG A 219 20.12 -9.07 -19.40
N PRO A 220 21.16 -9.88 -19.08
CA PRO A 220 22.53 -9.39 -18.89
C PRO A 220 23.05 -8.56 -20.06
N GLU A 221 22.69 -8.92 -21.30
CA GLU A 221 23.11 -8.20 -22.50
C GLU A 221 22.50 -6.80 -22.62
N GLN A 222 21.32 -6.60 -22.04
CA GLN A 222 20.66 -5.29 -21.98
C GLN A 222 21.32 -4.41 -20.91
N ILE A 223 21.57 -4.97 -19.71
CA ILE A 223 22.18 -4.25 -18.58
C ILE A 223 23.57 -3.75 -18.94
N ARG A 224 24.39 -4.54 -19.67
CA ARG A 224 25.73 -4.14 -20.12
C ARG A 224 25.73 -2.91 -21.02
N LYS A 225 24.59 -2.57 -21.64
CA LYS A 225 24.44 -1.42 -22.57
C LYS A 225 23.77 -0.22 -21.90
N PHE A 226 23.54 -0.25 -20.60
CA PHE A 226 22.86 0.83 -19.88
C PHE A 226 23.72 2.09 -19.86
N TRP A 227 23.13 3.18 -20.28
CA TRP A 227 23.61 4.52 -19.99
C TRP A 227 23.16 4.95 -18.59
N PRO A 228 23.75 5.99 -17.98
CA PRO A 228 23.40 6.38 -16.60
C PRO A 228 21.90 6.53 -16.32
N TRP A 229 21.13 7.07 -17.25
CA TRP A 229 19.68 7.25 -17.10
C TRP A 229 18.87 5.95 -17.19
N HIS A 230 19.40 4.91 -17.81
CA HIS A 230 18.74 3.59 -17.87
C HIS A 230 18.76 2.85 -16.52
N TRP A 231 19.63 3.26 -15.59
CA TRP A 231 19.74 2.65 -14.28
C TRP A 231 18.62 3.08 -13.31
N ILE A 232 18.03 4.27 -13.49
CA ILE A 232 17.13 4.89 -12.53
C ILE A 232 15.91 3.98 -12.27
N ALA A 233 15.15 3.63 -13.28
CA ALA A 233 13.93 2.83 -13.12
C ALA A 233 14.20 1.41 -12.62
N PRO A 234 15.15 0.62 -13.18
CA PRO A 234 15.47 -0.70 -12.65
C PRO A 234 15.98 -0.71 -11.22
N VAL A 235 16.78 0.29 -10.83
CA VAL A 235 17.31 0.38 -9.46
C VAL A 235 16.19 0.72 -8.47
N LEU A 236 15.30 1.67 -8.81
CA LEU A 236 14.15 1.99 -7.98
C LEU A 236 13.21 0.80 -7.83
N GLY A 237 12.91 0.09 -8.92
CA GLY A 237 12.09 -1.11 -8.87
C GLY A 237 12.72 -2.21 -8.01
N ALA A 238 14.03 -2.49 -8.20
CA ALA A 238 14.75 -3.45 -7.40
C ALA A 238 14.81 -3.06 -5.91
N PHE A 239 14.91 -1.78 -5.61
CA PHE A 239 14.88 -1.27 -4.23
C PHE A 239 13.53 -1.51 -3.57
N GLN A 240 12.42 -1.21 -4.27
CA GLN A 240 11.06 -1.44 -3.76
C GLN A 240 10.83 -2.93 -3.52
N GLU A 241 11.11 -3.78 -4.49
CA GLU A 241 10.91 -5.22 -4.38
C GLU A 241 11.76 -5.85 -3.28
N SER A 242 13.04 -5.48 -3.20
CA SER A 242 13.92 -5.95 -2.13
C SER A 242 13.44 -5.49 -0.74
N SER A 243 12.88 -4.28 -0.66
CA SER A 243 12.28 -3.77 0.56
C SER A 243 11.04 -4.56 0.96
N ASP A 244 10.14 -4.85 0.01
CA ASP A 244 8.92 -5.61 0.27
C ASP A 244 9.22 -7.02 0.78
N ASP A 245 10.16 -7.70 0.14
CA ASP A 245 10.67 -9.01 0.57
C ASP A 245 11.26 -8.95 1.99
N GLN A 246 12.00 -7.89 2.29
CA GLN A 246 12.58 -7.69 3.62
C GLN A 246 11.50 -7.50 4.68
N GLN A 247 10.46 -6.69 4.41
CA GLN A 247 9.36 -6.48 5.36
C GLN A 247 8.65 -7.79 5.69
N VAL A 248 8.38 -8.60 4.69
CA VAL A 248 7.75 -9.92 4.89
C VAL A 248 8.66 -10.84 5.72
N HIS A 249 9.95 -10.91 5.38
CA HIS A 249 10.91 -11.71 6.13
C HIS A 249 11.03 -11.29 7.60
N LEU A 250 10.95 -10.00 7.89
CA LEU A 250 10.95 -9.49 9.25
C LEU A 250 9.71 -9.94 10.02
N VAL A 251 8.53 -9.93 9.42
CA VAL A 251 7.31 -10.44 10.06
C VAL A 251 7.45 -11.92 10.36
N GLU A 252 7.82 -12.74 9.39
CA GLU A 252 7.98 -14.18 9.57
C GLU A 252 9.04 -14.57 10.61
N THR A 253 10.09 -13.74 10.73
CA THR A 253 11.21 -14.01 11.65
C THR A 253 10.90 -13.59 13.09
N PHE A 254 10.32 -12.40 13.27
CA PHE A 254 10.17 -11.81 14.60
C PHE A 254 8.79 -11.99 15.21
N PHE A 255 7.79 -12.41 14.41
CA PHE A 255 6.44 -12.64 14.88
C PHE A 255 5.92 -14.06 14.53
N PRO A 256 6.64 -15.13 14.96
CA PRO A 256 6.35 -16.50 14.51
C PRO A 256 5.00 -17.03 14.99
N GLU A 257 4.41 -16.45 16.04
CA GLU A 257 3.09 -16.84 16.56
C GLU A 257 1.93 -16.13 15.85
N LEU A 258 2.25 -15.07 15.09
CA LEU A 258 1.26 -14.31 14.31
C LEU A 258 0.71 -15.16 13.17
N ASP A 259 -0.61 -15.17 13.00
CA ASP A 259 -1.22 -15.75 11.80
C ASP A 259 -1.05 -14.76 10.62
N PHE A 260 0.17 -14.74 10.08
CA PHE A 260 0.55 -13.87 8.97
C PHE A 260 0.19 -14.52 7.64
N ARG A 261 -0.57 -13.79 6.82
CA ARG A 261 -1.03 -14.24 5.50
C ARG A 261 -0.73 -13.18 4.46
N ARG A 262 0.31 -13.40 3.65
CA ARG A 262 0.65 -12.58 2.49
C ARG A 262 -0.07 -13.09 1.27
N PHE A 263 -0.76 -12.22 0.54
CA PHE A 263 -1.39 -12.52 -0.75
C PHE A 263 -0.82 -11.58 -1.82
N GLN A 264 -0.37 -12.16 -2.92
CA GLN A 264 0.23 -11.46 -4.04
C GLN A 264 -0.07 -12.22 -5.33
N VAL A 265 -0.45 -11.52 -6.39
CA VAL A 265 -0.64 -12.10 -7.73
C VAL A 265 0.58 -11.82 -8.60
N ASP A 266 0.90 -12.76 -9.49
CA ASP A 266 1.90 -12.54 -10.53
C ASP A 266 1.22 -11.94 -11.77
N LEU A 267 1.68 -10.76 -12.18
CA LEU A 267 1.19 -10.09 -13.37
C LEU A 267 1.81 -10.71 -14.64
N ASP A 268 1.09 -10.68 -15.74
CA ASP A 268 1.54 -11.25 -17.02
C ASP A 268 2.47 -10.33 -17.83
N GLY A 269 2.74 -9.12 -17.31
CA GLY A 269 3.57 -8.12 -17.97
C GLY A 269 3.89 -6.92 -17.09
N SER A 270 4.42 -5.87 -17.69
CA SER A 270 4.65 -4.60 -17.00
C SER A 270 3.40 -3.72 -17.04
N TYR A 271 3.02 -3.21 -15.89
CA TYR A 271 1.86 -2.35 -15.67
C TYR A 271 2.30 -1.03 -15.03
N PRO A 272 2.54 0.02 -15.85
CA PRO A 272 2.93 1.32 -15.31
C PRO A 272 1.94 1.83 -14.27
N MET A 273 2.46 2.38 -13.17
CA MET A 273 1.65 2.83 -12.03
C MET A 273 0.77 4.06 -12.34
N ASP A 274 0.93 4.66 -13.52
CA ASP A 274 0.20 5.83 -14.00
C ASP A 274 -0.56 5.57 -15.33
N ASP A 275 -0.88 4.30 -15.64
CA ASP A 275 -1.59 3.92 -16.85
C ASP A 275 -3.03 3.46 -16.55
N PRO A 276 -4.03 4.37 -16.58
CA PRO A 276 -5.42 4.03 -16.28
C PRO A 276 -6.07 3.10 -17.32
N ASP A 277 -5.50 2.99 -18.53
CA ASP A 277 -6.01 2.07 -19.56
C ASP A 277 -5.83 0.60 -19.15
N ARG A 278 -5.01 0.35 -18.12
CA ARG A 278 -4.77 -0.98 -17.54
C ARG A 278 -5.78 -1.41 -16.48
N ILE A 279 -6.66 -0.53 -16.03
CA ILE A 279 -7.66 -0.83 -14.99
C ILE A 279 -8.47 -2.11 -15.30
N PRO A 280 -9.01 -2.32 -16.52
CA PRO A 280 -9.78 -3.54 -16.79
C PRO A 280 -8.94 -4.83 -16.62
N ALA A 281 -7.68 -4.83 -17.05
CA ALA A 281 -6.80 -5.97 -16.86
C ALA A 281 -6.43 -6.17 -15.38
N LEU A 282 -6.14 -5.08 -14.67
CA LEU A 282 -5.83 -5.12 -13.23
C LEU A 282 -7.03 -5.59 -12.40
N THR A 283 -8.27 -5.31 -12.81
CA THR A 283 -9.48 -5.84 -12.15
C THR A 283 -9.52 -7.36 -12.19
N VAL A 284 -9.12 -7.98 -13.32
CA VAL A 284 -9.04 -9.45 -13.43
C VAL A 284 -8.01 -10.03 -12.44
N PHE A 285 -6.86 -9.38 -12.27
CA PHE A 285 -5.90 -9.78 -11.22
C PHE A 285 -6.46 -9.53 -9.82
N GLY A 286 -7.31 -8.54 -9.64
CA GLY A 286 -8.04 -8.32 -8.39
C GLY A 286 -9.02 -9.45 -8.08
N ASP A 287 -9.74 -9.96 -9.08
CA ASP A 287 -10.59 -11.15 -8.94
C ASP A 287 -9.76 -12.38 -8.52
N GLN A 288 -8.61 -12.59 -9.18
CA GLN A 288 -7.68 -13.68 -8.81
C GLN A 288 -7.15 -13.54 -7.38
N LEU A 289 -6.75 -12.33 -6.96
CA LEU A 289 -6.31 -12.08 -5.59
C LEU A 289 -7.42 -12.38 -4.58
N GLY A 290 -8.66 -11.99 -4.88
CA GLY A 290 -9.84 -12.32 -4.07
C GLY A 290 -10.05 -13.83 -3.93
N GLU A 291 -9.96 -14.58 -5.03
CA GLU A 291 -10.05 -16.04 -5.02
C GLU A 291 -8.92 -16.67 -4.19
N MET A 292 -7.68 -16.16 -4.30
CA MET A 292 -6.55 -16.62 -3.48
C MET A 292 -6.81 -16.43 -1.99
N ILE A 293 -7.37 -15.27 -1.59
CA ILE A 293 -7.74 -15.00 -0.18
C ILE A 293 -8.79 -16.01 0.29
N LEU A 294 -9.84 -16.25 -0.50
CA LEU A 294 -10.90 -17.18 -0.14
C LEU A 294 -10.41 -18.64 -0.07
N ALA A 295 -9.42 -19.00 -0.87
CA ALA A 295 -8.80 -20.31 -0.89
C ALA A 295 -7.63 -20.50 0.09
N ASP A 296 -7.25 -19.47 0.87
CA ASP A 296 -6.04 -19.41 1.72
C ASP A 296 -4.74 -19.73 0.94
N GLN A 297 -4.66 -19.34 -0.31
CA GLN A 297 -3.47 -19.49 -1.12
C GLN A 297 -2.48 -18.36 -0.83
N VAL A 298 -1.79 -18.46 0.30
CA VAL A 298 -0.75 -17.51 0.68
C VAL A 298 0.42 -17.57 -0.29
N ASP A 299 1.03 -16.41 -0.53
CA ASP A 299 2.20 -16.29 -1.40
C ASP A 299 3.40 -17.01 -0.78
N SER A 300 3.88 -18.06 -1.45
CA SER A 300 5.05 -18.84 -1.07
C SER A 300 6.33 -18.44 -1.84
N ALA A 301 6.20 -17.55 -2.82
CA ALA A 301 7.33 -17.12 -3.66
C ALA A 301 8.26 -16.12 -2.96
N GLN A 302 8.15 -16.04 -1.63
CA GLN A 302 8.92 -15.08 -0.86
C GLN A 302 10.38 -15.45 -0.79
N SER A 303 11.07 -14.50 -1.10
CA SER A 303 12.37 -14.43 -1.64
C SER A 303 13.52 -14.87 -0.77
N ILE A 304 13.62 -14.39 0.46
CA ILE A 304 14.85 -14.58 1.23
C ILE A 304 14.91 -15.98 1.81
N GLN A 305 13.80 -16.54 2.25
CA GLN A 305 13.78 -17.88 2.83
C GLN A 305 13.72 -19.00 1.77
N ALA A 306 12.96 -18.81 0.71
CA ALA A 306 12.89 -19.78 -0.39
C ALA A 306 14.22 -19.91 -1.13
N LYS A 307 15.05 -18.88 -1.11
CA LYS A 307 16.40 -18.85 -1.72
C LYS A 307 17.52 -19.27 -0.76
N LYS A 308 17.23 -19.63 0.49
CA LYS A 308 18.26 -20.13 1.40
C LYS A 308 18.73 -21.50 0.94
N ALA A 309 19.93 -21.51 0.35
CA ALA A 309 20.77 -22.70 0.48
C ALA A 309 20.99 -22.94 2.00
N PRO A 310 20.84 -24.19 2.48
CA PRO A 310 21.18 -24.49 3.85
C PRO A 310 22.62 -24.05 4.08
N TYR A 311 22.84 -23.14 5.03
CA TYR A 311 24.18 -22.88 5.51
C TYR A 311 24.67 -24.16 6.19
N THR A 312 25.49 -24.91 5.49
CA THR A 312 26.35 -25.92 6.11
C THR A 312 27.43 -25.14 6.83
N ILE A 313 27.35 -25.08 8.18
CA ILE A 313 28.46 -24.68 9.06
C ILE A 313 29.50 -25.77 9.05
#